data_f555f8efb513b741aa61d73f5af36057
#
_entry.id   f555f8efb513b741aa61d73f5af36057
#
_cell.length_a   1.000
_cell.length_b   1.000
_cell.length_c   1.000
_cell.angle_alpha   90.00
_cell.angle_beta   90.00
_cell.angle_gamma   90.00
#
_symmetry.space_group_name_H-M   'P 1'
#
loop_
_entity.id
_entity.type
_entity.pdbx_description
1 polymer ?
#
loop_
_entity_poly.entity_id
_entity_poly.type
_entity_poly.pdbx_seq_one_letter_code
_entity_poly.pdbx_strand_id
1 'polypeptide(L)'
;MIRISILFSCMITMIACNSTKQKNTQTSTTIDSTLQVKATSILENKLTELNALSGQAIVMEVQTGHIKAMVGLERKDSADYPSCENFSQAHESALIQPISILTALKTGKVKLSDTVDVSDGSYSIQDRALKDHNWHRGGYGEISIKQGLASSSNIAVYKTIEKAFEDDAQAYFNLLNNMSYGKPDSIAGIANLKPAYFVTP
;
A
#
# COMPACT_ATOMS: atom_id res chain seq x y z
N MET A 1 65.82 -31.73 -51.52
CA MET A 1 65.73 -30.88 -50.33
C MET A 1 64.86 -29.70 -50.70
N ILE A 2 63.60 -29.73 -50.30
CA ILE A 2 62.59 -28.72 -50.59
C ILE A 2 62.47 -27.78 -49.39
N ARG A 3 62.80 -26.51 -49.59
CA ARG A 3 62.61 -25.46 -48.60
C ARG A 3 61.21 -24.90 -48.72
N ILE A 4 60.36 -25.09 -47.72
CA ILE A 4 59.04 -24.48 -47.57
C ILE A 4 59.25 -23.17 -46.82
N SER A 5 59.02 -22.04 -47.51
CA SER A 5 58.92 -20.72 -46.86
C SER A 5 57.49 -20.50 -46.40
N ILE A 6 57.28 -20.40 -45.11
CA ILE A 6 55.98 -20.03 -44.51
C ILE A 6 55.94 -18.51 -44.38
N LEU A 7 55.12 -17.88 -45.21
CA LEU A 7 54.77 -16.46 -45.10
C LEU A 7 53.72 -16.30 -43.95
N PHE A 8 54.14 -15.63 -42.88
CA PHE A 8 53.28 -15.26 -41.78
C PHE A 8 52.56 -13.94 -42.19
N SER A 9 51.33 -14.06 -42.65
CA SER A 9 50.45 -12.90 -42.91
C SER A 9 49.88 -12.43 -41.56
N CYS A 10 50.35 -11.29 -41.05
CA CYS A 10 49.87 -10.65 -39.85
C CYS A 10 48.57 -9.91 -40.19
N MET A 11 47.42 -10.53 -39.92
CA MET A 11 46.11 -9.94 -40.07
C MET A 11 45.78 -9.13 -38.80
N ILE A 12 45.99 -7.82 -38.86
CA ILE A 12 45.62 -6.89 -37.80
C ILE A 12 44.11 -6.71 -37.90
N THR A 13 43.35 -7.39 -37.03
CA THR A 13 41.93 -7.13 -36.82
C THR A 13 41.77 -5.89 -35.94
N MET A 14 41.36 -4.80 -36.57
CA MET A 14 40.88 -3.60 -35.87
C MET A 14 39.59 -3.95 -35.12
N ILE A 15 39.69 -4.16 -33.80
CA ILE A 15 38.55 -4.22 -32.95
C ILE A 15 38.03 -2.79 -32.77
N ALA A 16 36.99 -2.45 -33.52
CA ALA A 16 36.23 -1.23 -33.29
C ALA A 16 35.51 -1.36 -31.99
N CYS A 17 36.02 -0.73 -30.91
CA CYS A 17 35.28 -0.53 -29.68
C CYS A 17 34.06 0.33 -30.00
N ASN A 18 32.92 -0.34 -30.19
CA ASN A 18 31.63 0.31 -30.21
C ASN A 18 31.31 0.73 -28.77
N SER A 19 31.68 1.95 -28.40
CA SER A 19 31.25 2.57 -27.16
C SER A 19 29.73 2.81 -27.24
N THR A 20 28.97 1.81 -26.89
CA THR A 20 27.55 1.98 -26.56
C THR A 20 27.50 2.98 -25.42
N LYS A 21 27.17 4.23 -25.73
CA LYS A 21 26.77 5.21 -24.72
C LYS A 21 25.58 4.63 -23.98
N GLN A 22 25.87 4.00 -22.87
CA GLN A 22 24.86 3.66 -21.88
C GLN A 22 24.22 5.00 -21.49
N LYS A 23 23.00 5.23 -21.99
CA LYS A 23 22.18 6.32 -21.54
C LYS A 23 21.94 6.07 -20.05
N ASN A 24 22.73 6.72 -19.20
CA ASN A 24 22.42 6.84 -17.77
C ASN A 24 21.10 7.57 -17.71
N THR A 25 20.01 6.83 -17.73
CA THR A 25 18.71 7.34 -17.31
C THR A 25 18.83 7.47 -15.80
N GLN A 26 19.31 8.63 -15.38
CA GLN A 26 19.28 9.01 -13.97
C GLN A 26 17.80 9.11 -13.63
N THR A 27 17.26 8.05 -13.05
CA THR A 27 15.90 8.02 -12.52
C THR A 27 15.91 9.04 -11.37
N SER A 28 15.41 10.25 -11.64
CA SER A 28 15.33 11.27 -10.61
C SER A 28 14.37 10.74 -9.55
N THR A 29 14.86 10.48 -8.36
CA THR A 29 14.02 10.13 -7.24
C THR A 29 13.16 11.32 -6.85
N THR A 30 11.90 11.10 -6.50
CA THR A 30 10.99 12.12 -5.98
C THR A 30 11.15 12.34 -4.48
N ILE A 31 12.02 11.56 -3.84
CA ILE A 31 12.30 11.63 -2.40
C ILE A 31 12.97 12.95 -2.06
N ASP A 32 12.41 13.63 -1.07
CA ASP A 32 13.01 14.79 -0.41
C ASP A 32 13.87 14.31 0.76
N SER A 33 15.18 14.55 0.69
CA SER A 33 16.12 14.06 1.69
C SER A 33 15.84 14.61 3.09
N THR A 34 15.38 15.84 3.20
CA THR A 34 15.05 16.47 4.49
C THR A 34 13.82 15.82 5.11
N LEU A 35 12.78 15.60 4.31
CA LEU A 35 11.56 14.89 4.75
C LEU A 35 11.88 13.42 5.09
N GLN A 36 12.71 12.76 4.30
CA GLN A 36 13.12 11.37 4.56
C GLN A 36 13.80 11.23 5.93
N VAL A 37 14.80 12.06 6.22
CA VAL A 37 15.51 12.05 7.52
C VAL A 37 14.55 12.35 8.67
N LYS A 38 13.70 13.37 8.51
CA LYS A 38 12.75 13.75 9.53
C LYS A 38 11.69 12.67 9.80
N ALA A 39 11.14 12.06 8.76
CA ALA A 39 10.18 10.97 8.87
C ALA A 39 10.81 9.75 9.55
N THR A 40 12.07 9.41 9.21
CA THR A 40 12.81 8.33 9.86
C THR A 40 12.95 8.56 11.35
N SER A 41 13.44 9.75 11.76
CA SER A 41 13.61 10.07 13.19
C SER A 41 12.30 10.07 13.96
N ILE A 42 11.21 10.59 13.39
CA ILE A 42 9.89 10.58 14.04
C ILE A 42 9.39 9.15 14.22
N LEU A 43 9.50 8.32 13.18
CA LEU A 43 9.07 6.92 13.24
C LEU A 43 9.86 6.14 14.28
N GLU A 44 11.20 6.27 14.28
CA GLU A 44 12.08 5.59 15.23
C GLU A 44 11.75 5.97 16.69
N ASN A 45 11.57 7.26 16.97
CA ASN A 45 11.19 7.74 18.28
C ASN A 45 9.84 7.14 18.73
N LYS A 46 8.86 7.06 17.82
CA LYS A 46 7.55 6.47 18.12
C LYS A 46 7.61 4.96 18.35
N LEU A 47 8.40 4.25 17.55
CA LEU A 47 8.59 2.80 17.75
C LEU A 47 9.25 2.51 19.09
N THR A 48 10.21 3.34 19.50
CA THR A 48 10.88 3.25 20.80
C THR A 48 9.90 3.53 21.94
N GLU A 49 9.15 4.63 21.87
CA GLU A 49 8.14 5.02 22.86
C GLU A 49 7.09 3.91 23.09
N LEU A 50 6.63 3.30 21.99
CA LEU A 50 5.60 2.25 22.01
C LEU A 50 6.15 0.85 22.25
N ASN A 51 7.47 0.70 22.31
CA ASN A 51 8.15 -0.59 22.30
C ASN A 51 7.65 -1.52 21.17
N ALA A 52 7.36 -0.94 20.00
CA ALA A 52 6.88 -1.68 18.86
C ALA A 52 8.02 -2.40 18.13
N LEU A 53 7.71 -3.47 17.38
CA LEU A 53 8.72 -4.24 16.63
C LEU A 53 9.08 -3.59 15.31
N SER A 54 8.10 -3.03 14.62
CA SER A 54 8.29 -2.45 13.29
C SER A 54 7.31 -1.32 13.00
N GLY A 55 7.62 -0.52 12.00
CA GLY A 55 6.74 0.54 11.52
C GLY A 55 7.09 0.98 10.12
N GLN A 56 6.12 1.63 9.49
CA GLN A 56 6.23 2.16 8.14
C GLN A 56 5.66 3.56 8.09
N ALA A 57 6.25 4.43 7.27
CA ALA A 57 5.72 5.75 7.00
C ALA A 57 5.94 6.12 5.52
N ILE A 58 4.89 6.59 4.86
CA ILE A 58 4.96 7.10 3.49
C ILE A 58 4.39 8.52 3.49
N VAL A 59 5.16 9.46 2.93
CA VAL A 59 4.73 10.84 2.71
C VAL A 59 4.58 11.06 1.22
N MET A 60 3.37 11.40 0.80
CA MET A 60 3.03 11.62 -0.60
C MET A 60 2.48 13.03 -0.81
N GLU A 61 2.92 13.68 -1.87
CA GLU A 61 2.37 14.95 -2.33
C GLU A 61 1.04 14.70 -3.05
N VAL A 62 -0.05 15.27 -2.53
CA VAL A 62 -1.41 14.97 -3.01
C VAL A 62 -1.64 15.38 -4.46
N GLN A 63 -1.08 16.53 -4.89
CA GLN A 63 -1.29 17.07 -6.24
C GLN A 63 -0.63 16.26 -7.34
N THR A 64 0.52 15.66 -7.06
CA THR A 64 1.34 14.98 -8.05
C THR A 64 1.36 13.47 -7.89
N GLY A 65 1.00 12.96 -6.70
CA GLY A 65 1.19 11.56 -6.34
C GLY A 65 2.67 11.19 -6.07
N HIS A 66 3.59 12.16 -6.06
CA HIS A 66 4.99 11.88 -5.81
C HIS A 66 5.25 11.49 -4.36
N ILE A 67 5.96 10.38 -4.17
CA ILE A 67 6.42 9.97 -2.84
C ILE A 67 7.62 10.84 -2.47
N LYS A 68 7.48 11.58 -1.37
CA LYS A 68 8.48 12.51 -0.83
C LYS A 68 9.32 11.90 0.30
N ALA A 69 8.76 10.94 1.03
CA ALA A 69 9.51 10.12 1.98
C ALA A 69 8.89 8.73 2.07
N MET A 70 9.75 7.72 2.29
CA MET A 70 9.32 6.34 2.45
C MET A 70 10.26 5.65 3.44
N VAL A 71 9.73 5.29 4.60
CA VAL A 71 10.50 4.78 5.73
C VAL A 71 9.92 3.46 6.19
N GLY A 72 10.74 2.42 6.22
CA GLY A 72 10.46 1.16 6.87
C GLY A 72 11.53 0.89 7.93
N LEU A 73 11.12 0.58 9.14
CA LEU A 73 12.00 0.26 10.26
C LEU A 73 11.54 -1.02 10.95
N GLU A 74 12.48 -1.87 11.32
CA GLU A 74 12.18 -3.11 12.02
C GLU A 74 13.31 -3.47 12.99
N ARG A 75 12.95 -3.71 14.26
CA ARG A 75 13.84 -4.21 15.29
C ARG A 75 13.82 -5.74 15.30
N LYS A 76 14.97 -6.38 15.22
CA LYS A 76 15.11 -7.85 15.31
C LYS A 76 15.58 -8.28 16.69
N ASP A 77 16.85 -8.05 16.98
CA ASP A 77 17.51 -8.57 18.19
C ASP A 77 18.23 -7.48 19.01
N SER A 78 18.10 -6.22 18.60
CA SER A 78 18.74 -5.07 19.24
C SER A 78 17.73 -4.00 19.67
N ALA A 79 18.20 -2.98 20.36
CA ALA A 79 17.39 -1.79 20.67
C ALA A 79 17.21 -0.87 19.46
N ASP A 80 18.02 -1.07 18.42
CA ASP A 80 18.05 -0.21 17.24
C ASP A 80 17.01 -0.65 16.19
N TYR A 81 16.59 0.30 15.38
CA TYR A 81 15.64 0.12 14.29
C TYR A 81 16.31 0.29 12.93
N PRO A 82 17.01 -0.74 12.41
CA PRO A 82 17.58 -0.66 11.07
C PRO A 82 16.48 -0.45 10.01
N SER A 83 16.85 0.26 8.95
CA SER A 83 15.99 0.42 7.78
C SER A 83 15.72 -0.93 7.13
N CYS A 84 14.47 -1.16 6.71
CA CYS A 84 14.05 -2.36 6.02
C CYS A 84 12.98 -2.05 4.96
N GLU A 85 12.82 -2.96 4.00
CA GLU A 85 11.79 -2.88 2.96
C GLU A 85 10.54 -3.68 3.38
N ASN A 86 9.98 -3.36 4.55
CA ASN A 86 8.81 -4.05 5.08
C ASN A 86 7.48 -3.62 4.43
N PHE A 87 7.51 -2.73 3.43
CA PHE A 87 6.34 -2.26 2.69
C PHE A 87 5.60 -3.36 1.93
N SER A 88 6.29 -4.48 1.62
CA SER A 88 5.69 -5.63 0.95
C SER A 88 4.98 -6.59 1.91
N GLN A 89 5.07 -6.37 3.21
CA GLN A 89 4.39 -7.19 4.20
C GLN A 89 2.91 -6.87 4.24
N ALA A 90 2.07 -7.91 4.20
CA ALA A 90 0.64 -7.76 4.37
C ALA A 90 0.33 -7.58 5.86
N HIS A 91 -0.33 -6.48 6.17
CA HIS A 91 -0.85 -6.21 7.52
C HIS A 91 -2.37 -6.06 7.45
N GLU A 92 -3.08 -6.65 8.37
CA GLU A 92 -4.50 -6.34 8.56
C GLU A 92 -4.63 -4.86 8.93
N SER A 93 -5.46 -4.13 8.18
CA SER A 93 -5.57 -2.69 8.36
C SER A 93 -6.96 -2.18 8.03
N ALA A 94 -7.42 -1.21 8.81
CA ALA A 94 -8.63 -0.45 8.53
C ALA A 94 -8.46 0.60 7.40
N LEU A 95 -7.30 0.69 6.75
CA LEU A 95 -7.03 1.67 5.69
C LEU A 95 -7.94 1.50 4.46
N ILE A 96 -8.52 0.32 4.26
CA ILE A 96 -9.53 0.09 3.21
C ILE A 96 -10.85 0.83 3.50
N GLN A 97 -11.18 1.11 4.76
CA GLN A 97 -12.48 1.69 5.13
C GLN A 97 -12.76 3.05 4.46
N PRO A 98 -11.85 4.05 4.46
CA PRO A 98 -12.08 5.30 3.75
C PRO A 98 -12.30 5.11 2.25
N ILE A 99 -11.55 4.19 1.64
CA ILE A 99 -11.65 3.87 0.22
C ILE A 99 -13.01 3.23 -0.08
N SER A 100 -13.45 2.29 0.75
CA SER A 100 -14.75 1.63 0.64
C SER A 100 -15.90 2.63 0.75
N ILE A 101 -15.86 3.51 1.75
CA ILE A 101 -16.88 4.57 1.88
C ILE A 101 -16.87 5.52 0.68
N LEU A 102 -15.69 5.88 0.16
CA LEU A 102 -15.59 6.70 -1.05
C LEU A 102 -16.28 6.02 -2.25
N THR A 103 -16.10 4.71 -2.44
CA THR A 103 -16.81 3.98 -3.52
C THR A 103 -18.32 3.99 -3.32
N ALA A 104 -18.79 3.79 -2.07
CA ALA A 104 -20.22 3.83 -1.77
C ALA A 104 -20.82 5.21 -2.04
N LEU A 105 -20.16 6.29 -1.64
CA LEU A 105 -20.61 7.67 -1.92
C LEU A 105 -20.68 7.97 -3.43
N LYS A 106 -19.77 7.39 -4.23
CA LYS A 106 -19.79 7.57 -5.70
C LYS A 106 -21.03 6.97 -6.38
N THR A 107 -21.72 6.03 -5.75
CA THR A 107 -22.98 5.50 -6.28
C THR A 107 -24.14 6.50 -6.19
N GLY A 108 -24.03 7.50 -5.31
CA GLY A 108 -25.11 8.43 -4.99
C GLY A 108 -26.25 7.82 -4.14
N LYS A 109 -26.22 6.52 -3.84
CA LYS A 109 -27.25 5.82 -3.06
C LYS A 109 -27.14 6.08 -1.56
N VAL A 110 -25.98 6.50 -1.07
CA VAL A 110 -25.70 6.77 0.35
C VAL A 110 -25.00 8.10 0.54
N LYS A 111 -25.18 8.70 1.73
CA LYS A 111 -24.58 9.96 2.15
C LYS A 111 -23.91 9.77 3.51
N LEU A 112 -22.89 10.55 3.82
CA LEU A 112 -22.21 10.49 5.12
C LEU A 112 -23.13 10.77 6.32
N SER A 113 -24.24 11.47 6.09
CA SER A 113 -25.27 11.76 7.11
C SER A 113 -26.26 10.63 7.33
N ASP A 114 -26.32 9.64 6.42
CA ASP A 114 -27.26 8.52 6.57
C ASP A 114 -26.86 7.70 7.79
N THR A 115 -27.87 7.16 8.47
CA THR A 115 -27.68 6.32 9.66
C THR A 115 -27.56 4.84 9.29
N VAL A 116 -26.84 4.14 10.11
CA VAL A 116 -26.65 2.68 10.03
C VAL A 116 -26.67 2.12 11.47
N ASP A 117 -27.48 1.10 11.68
CA ASP A 117 -27.53 0.39 12.94
C ASP A 117 -26.38 -0.63 13.03
N VAL A 118 -25.45 -0.42 13.94
CA VAL A 118 -24.35 -1.34 14.26
C VAL A 118 -24.59 -2.12 15.55
N SER A 119 -25.77 -1.95 16.13
CA SER A 119 -26.26 -2.66 17.33
C SER A 119 -25.24 -2.70 18.46
N ASP A 120 -25.05 -3.86 19.07
CA ASP A 120 -24.07 -4.13 20.12
C ASP A 120 -22.62 -4.25 19.62
N GLY A 121 -22.35 -3.94 18.35
CA GLY A 121 -21.02 -4.07 17.75
C GLY A 121 -20.69 -5.50 17.32
N SER A 122 -21.69 -6.37 17.15
CA SER A 122 -21.53 -7.72 16.58
C SER A 122 -22.55 -7.93 15.46
N TYR A 123 -22.08 -8.43 14.31
CA TYR A 123 -22.90 -8.68 13.16
C TYR A 123 -22.50 -10.00 12.48
N SER A 124 -23.46 -10.87 12.21
CA SER A 124 -23.18 -12.15 11.55
C SER A 124 -23.37 -12.02 10.04
N ILE A 125 -22.34 -12.43 9.31
CA ILE A 125 -22.35 -12.52 7.85
C ILE A 125 -22.12 -13.98 7.51
N GLN A 126 -23.17 -14.67 7.05
CA GLN A 126 -23.12 -16.11 6.84
C GLN A 126 -22.59 -16.81 8.12
N ASP A 127 -21.48 -17.55 8.03
CA ASP A 127 -20.88 -18.27 9.16
C ASP A 127 -19.76 -17.47 9.86
N ARG A 128 -19.61 -16.15 9.58
CA ARG A 128 -18.57 -15.30 10.14
C ARG A 128 -19.16 -14.18 10.99
N ALA A 129 -18.56 -13.94 12.15
CA ALA A 129 -18.89 -12.79 12.97
C ALA A 129 -17.99 -11.61 12.61
N LEU A 130 -18.60 -10.51 12.16
CA LEU A 130 -17.94 -9.21 12.04
C LEU A 130 -18.13 -8.46 13.35
N LYS A 131 -17.06 -7.94 13.92
CA LYS A 131 -17.10 -7.23 15.21
C LYS A 131 -16.45 -5.87 15.10
N ASP A 132 -17.04 -4.91 15.81
CA ASP A 132 -16.44 -3.62 16.10
C ASP A 132 -15.54 -3.74 17.33
N HIS A 133 -14.56 -2.86 17.47
CA HIS A 133 -13.60 -2.91 18.57
C HIS A 133 -14.24 -2.76 19.96
N ASN A 134 -15.44 -2.16 20.03
CA ASN A 134 -16.19 -1.93 21.27
C ASN A 134 -17.36 -2.91 21.52
N TRP A 135 -17.44 -4.03 20.76
CA TRP A 135 -18.49 -5.03 20.88
C TRP A 135 -18.70 -5.51 22.35
N HIS A 136 -17.60 -5.61 23.11
CA HIS A 136 -17.62 -6.02 24.52
C HIS A 136 -18.12 -4.92 25.48
N ARG A 137 -18.39 -3.71 24.95
CA ARG A 137 -18.91 -2.55 25.71
C ARG A 137 -20.31 -2.15 25.24
N GLY A 138 -20.97 -2.98 24.44
CA GLY A 138 -22.33 -2.76 23.96
C GLY A 138 -22.45 -2.01 22.64
N GLY A 139 -21.36 -1.90 21.87
CA GLY A 139 -21.40 -1.31 20.53
C GLY A 139 -21.66 0.19 20.49
N TYR A 140 -22.15 0.67 19.36
CA TYR A 140 -22.50 2.09 19.13
C TYR A 140 -23.98 2.30 18.87
N GLY A 141 -24.80 1.24 18.72
CA GLY A 141 -26.19 1.34 18.34
C GLY A 141 -26.37 1.92 16.92
N GLU A 142 -27.24 2.92 16.79
CA GLU A 142 -27.47 3.63 15.52
C GLU A 142 -26.55 4.84 15.43
N ILE A 143 -25.71 4.88 14.38
CA ILE A 143 -24.75 5.97 14.12
C ILE A 143 -24.79 6.41 12.67
N SER A 144 -24.31 7.62 12.37
CA SER A 144 -24.12 8.04 10.98
C SER A 144 -22.94 7.31 10.33
N ILE A 145 -22.99 7.17 9.00
CA ILE A 145 -21.84 6.62 8.22
C ILE A 145 -20.56 7.39 8.54
N LYS A 146 -20.66 8.73 8.70
CA LYS A 146 -19.52 9.57 9.10
C LYS A 146 -18.94 9.15 10.46
N GLN A 147 -19.82 8.91 11.46
CA GLN A 147 -19.38 8.45 12.78
C GLN A 147 -18.81 7.04 12.72
N GLY A 148 -19.43 6.14 11.93
CA GLY A 148 -18.93 4.79 11.69
C GLY A 148 -17.50 4.79 11.15
N LEU A 149 -17.22 5.65 10.15
CA LEU A 149 -15.87 5.80 9.60
C LEU A 149 -14.89 6.39 10.64
N ALA A 150 -15.32 7.42 11.39
CA ALA A 150 -14.48 8.07 12.40
C ALA A 150 -14.13 7.15 13.58
N SER A 151 -15.03 6.23 13.94
CA SER A 151 -14.82 5.22 14.99
C SER A 151 -14.23 3.91 14.46
N SER A 152 -13.90 3.82 13.17
CA SER A 152 -13.43 2.59 12.53
C SER A 152 -14.36 1.40 12.73
N SER A 153 -15.69 1.63 12.68
CA SER A 153 -16.68 0.57 12.78
C SER A 153 -16.66 -0.29 11.50
N ASN A 154 -16.26 -1.54 11.64
CA ASN A 154 -16.29 -2.52 10.57
C ASN A 154 -17.71 -2.78 10.08
N ILE A 155 -18.66 -2.83 11.03
CA ILE A 155 -20.08 -3.09 10.73
C ILE A 155 -20.69 -1.93 9.96
N ALA A 156 -20.41 -0.67 10.36
CA ALA A 156 -20.92 0.49 9.65
C ALA A 156 -20.40 0.54 8.20
N VAL A 157 -19.11 0.26 7.99
CA VAL A 157 -18.53 0.22 6.65
C VAL A 157 -19.15 -0.91 5.83
N TYR A 158 -19.24 -2.12 6.39
CA TYR A 158 -19.82 -3.27 5.70
C TYR A 158 -21.26 -2.98 5.25
N LYS A 159 -22.13 -2.59 6.19
CA LYS A 159 -23.55 -2.30 5.88
C LYS A 159 -23.72 -1.14 4.89
N THR A 160 -22.81 -0.17 4.91
CA THR A 160 -22.81 0.91 3.93
C THR A 160 -22.49 0.40 2.53
N ILE A 161 -21.48 -0.49 2.39
CA ILE A 161 -21.15 -1.12 1.12
C ILE A 161 -22.26 -2.04 0.65
N GLU A 162 -22.79 -2.88 1.53
CA GLU A 162 -23.93 -3.76 1.23
C GLU A 162 -25.11 -2.96 0.65
N LYS A 163 -25.53 -1.88 1.31
CA LYS A 163 -26.60 -0.99 0.82
C LYS A 163 -26.27 -0.30 -0.50
N ALA A 164 -25.03 0.18 -0.67
CA ALA A 164 -24.65 0.91 -1.87
C ALA A 164 -24.56 0.03 -3.11
N PHE A 165 -24.24 -1.27 -2.94
CA PHE A 165 -23.98 -2.25 -4.00
C PHE A 165 -24.91 -3.46 -3.96
N GLU A 166 -26.10 -3.35 -3.32
CA GLU A 166 -27.06 -4.46 -3.15
C GLU A 166 -27.49 -5.10 -4.49
N ASP A 167 -27.57 -4.28 -5.56
CA ASP A 167 -27.99 -4.74 -6.88
C ASP A 167 -26.82 -5.27 -7.73
N ASP A 168 -25.58 -4.87 -7.43
CA ASP A 168 -24.39 -5.22 -8.21
C ASP A 168 -23.12 -5.18 -7.34
N ALA A 169 -22.84 -6.27 -6.66
CA ALA A 169 -21.62 -6.41 -5.84
C ALA A 169 -20.33 -6.28 -6.68
N GLN A 170 -20.37 -6.65 -7.98
CA GLN A 170 -19.21 -6.53 -8.87
C GLN A 170 -18.83 -5.07 -9.13
N ALA A 171 -19.79 -4.15 -9.09
CA ALA A 171 -19.51 -2.72 -9.24
C ALA A 171 -18.58 -2.17 -8.16
N TYR A 172 -18.64 -2.69 -6.93
CA TYR A 172 -17.70 -2.34 -5.86
C TYR A 172 -16.24 -2.66 -6.24
N PHE A 173 -16.00 -3.89 -6.69
CA PHE A 173 -14.65 -4.31 -7.11
C PHE A 173 -14.18 -3.57 -8.36
N ASN A 174 -15.09 -3.28 -9.30
CA ASN A 174 -14.77 -2.48 -10.48
C ASN A 174 -14.32 -1.06 -10.11
N LEU A 175 -14.97 -0.42 -9.14
CA LEU A 175 -14.56 0.89 -8.64
C LEU A 175 -13.21 0.85 -7.94
N LEU A 176 -12.94 -0.16 -7.11
CA LEU A 176 -11.64 -0.35 -6.48
C LEU A 176 -10.54 -0.54 -7.54
N ASN A 177 -10.78 -1.39 -8.53
CA ASN A 177 -9.85 -1.63 -9.64
C ASN A 177 -9.57 -0.35 -10.46
N ASN A 178 -10.59 0.50 -10.68
CA ASN A 178 -10.44 1.78 -11.36
C ASN A 178 -9.58 2.77 -10.56
N MET A 179 -9.54 2.63 -9.25
CA MET A 179 -8.63 3.36 -8.36
C MET A 179 -7.25 2.68 -8.21
N SER A 180 -6.96 1.68 -9.04
CA SER A 180 -5.74 0.86 -8.99
C SER A 180 -5.55 0.07 -7.68
N TYR A 181 -6.58 0.00 -6.83
CA TYR A 181 -6.53 -0.80 -5.62
C TYR A 181 -6.54 -2.29 -5.99
N GLY A 182 -5.64 -3.08 -5.39
CA GLY A 182 -5.50 -4.52 -5.70
C GLY A 182 -4.69 -4.83 -6.97
N LYS A 183 -4.26 -3.83 -7.73
CA LYS A 183 -3.37 -4.05 -8.86
C LYS A 183 -1.91 -4.12 -8.41
N PRO A 184 -1.10 -4.97 -9.08
CA PRO A 184 0.34 -4.92 -8.89
C PRO A 184 0.85 -3.53 -9.25
N ASP A 185 1.64 -2.93 -8.38
CA ASP A 185 2.29 -1.66 -8.64
C ASP A 185 3.80 -1.82 -8.51
N SER A 186 4.54 -0.99 -9.23
CA SER A 186 5.99 -0.89 -9.10
C SER A 186 6.32 0.51 -8.60
N ILE A 187 6.63 0.61 -7.33
CA ILE A 187 7.16 1.84 -6.75
C ILE A 187 8.68 1.76 -6.85
N ALA A 188 9.31 2.77 -7.46
CA ALA A 188 10.76 2.82 -7.60
C ALA A 188 11.43 2.67 -6.22
N GLY A 189 12.30 1.66 -6.07
CA GLY A 189 12.99 1.36 -4.82
C GLY A 189 12.30 0.34 -3.91
N ILE A 190 11.10 -0.15 -4.26
CA ILE A 190 10.46 -1.26 -3.54
C ILE A 190 10.44 -2.49 -4.44
N ALA A 191 11.21 -3.51 -4.04
CA ALA A 191 11.16 -4.80 -4.69
C ALA A 191 9.98 -5.63 -4.15
N ASN A 192 9.29 -6.37 -5.03
CA ASN A 192 8.25 -7.34 -4.66
C ASN A 192 7.04 -6.76 -3.92
N LEU A 193 6.60 -5.55 -4.28
CA LEU A 193 5.36 -5.00 -3.77
C LEU A 193 4.21 -5.95 -4.13
N LYS A 194 3.52 -6.45 -3.10
CA LYS A 194 2.36 -7.34 -3.29
C LYS A 194 1.10 -6.51 -3.47
N PRO A 195 0.24 -6.86 -4.44
CA PRO A 195 -1.05 -6.19 -4.58
C PRO A 195 -1.92 -6.45 -3.34
N ALA A 196 -2.83 -5.53 -3.07
CA ALA A 196 -3.86 -5.75 -2.08
C ALA A 196 -4.69 -6.99 -2.46
N TYR A 197 -4.98 -7.81 -1.47
CA TYR A 197 -5.75 -9.03 -1.65
C TYR A 197 -7.22 -8.80 -1.27
N PHE A 198 -8.13 -9.22 -2.14
CA PHE A 198 -9.56 -9.24 -1.86
C PHE A 198 -10.06 -10.67 -1.80
N VAL A 199 -10.92 -10.96 -0.84
CA VAL A 199 -11.80 -12.10 -0.94
C VAL A 199 -13.00 -11.66 -1.76
N THR A 200 -13.12 -12.17 -2.98
CA THR A 200 -14.35 -12.02 -3.77
C THR A 200 -15.45 -12.87 -3.15
N PRO A 201 -16.71 -12.43 -3.21
CA PRO A 201 -17.84 -13.23 -2.76
C PRO A 201 -17.98 -14.54 -3.53
#